data_d17536d31e2446d7a3c073b819427db1
#
_entry.id   d17536d31e2446d7a3c073b819427db1
#
_cell.length_a   1.000
_cell.length_b   1.000
_cell.length_c   1.000
_cell.angle_alpha   90.00
_cell.angle_beta   90.00
_cell.angle_gamma   90.00
#
_symmetry.space_group_name_H-M   'P 1'
#
loop_
_entity.id
_entity.type
_entity.pdbx_description
1 polymer ?
#
loop_
_entity_poly.entity_id
_entity_poly.type
_entity_poly.pdbx_seq_one_letter_code
_entity_poly.pdbx_strand_id
1 'polypeptide(L)'
;MENTEKNTSPSSQNQASNGTSQGQSTTPALFTSPYNPANHEDRIYQLWEASGYFNPDNLPGDRTEPFAIVMPPPNANGSLHAGHALFVTVQDIMMRYERMKGKKAVWFPGADHAGFETQVVYEKKLEKEGRSRFQMTREELYAEILDFTLSNKSFMEGQIRSLGASCDWSRALFTLDDRVKKIVYDTF
;
A
#
# COMPACT_ATOMS: atom_id res chain seq x y z
N MET A 1 -35.24 2.72 98.30
CA MET A 1 -36.58 2.27 97.77
C MET A 1 -36.60 2.70 96.33
N GLU A 2 -36.81 1.74 95.60
CA GLU A 2 -37.31 1.61 94.23
C GLU A 2 -36.33 1.88 93.06
N ASN A 3 -35.95 0.71 92.56
CA ASN A 3 -35.29 0.50 91.28
C ASN A 3 -36.29 0.72 90.17
N THR A 4 -35.82 1.27 89.08
CA THR A 4 -36.41 1.06 87.75
C THR A 4 -35.32 0.97 86.71
N GLU A 5 -35.04 -0.24 86.28
CA GLU A 5 -34.20 -0.60 85.15
C GLU A 5 -34.83 -0.10 83.84
N LYS A 6 -34.08 0.56 83.01
CA LYS A 6 -34.46 0.80 81.61
C LYS A 6 -33.54 -0.03 80.73
N ASN A 7 -34.20 -1.02 80.16
CA ASN A 7 -33.71 -1.88 79.09
C ASN A 7 -33.59 -1.08 77.78
N THR A 8 -32.46 -0.97 77.21
CA THR A 8 -32.26 -0.41 75.86
C THR A 8 -31.52 -1.43 75.02
N SER A 9 -32.29 -2.02 74.05
CA SER A 9 -31.76 -2.88 73.02
C SER A 9 -30.87 -2.14 72.04
N PRO A 10 -29.79 -2.76 71.51
CA PRO A 10 -28.93 -2.12 70.46
C PRO A 10 -29.56 -2.32 69.10
N SER A 11 -29.74 -1.22 68.39
CA SER A 11 -30.12 -1.20 66.95
C SER A 11 -28.96 -1.67 66.09
N SER A 12 -29.12 -2.79 65.42
CA SER A 12 -28.23 -3.27 64.38
C SER A 12 -28.31 -2.37 63.12
N GLN A 13 -27.25 -1.60 62.87
CA GLN A 13 -27.05 -0.93 61.60
C GLN A 13 -26.50 -1.92 60.57
N ASN A 14 -27.37 -2.31 59.65
CA ASN A 14 -26.96 -3.01 58.40
C ASN A 14 -26.24 -2.00 57.50
N GLN A 15 -24.94 -2.07 57.43
CA GLN A 15 -24.15 -1.42 56.35
C GLN A 15 -24.24 -2.32 55.12
N ALA A 16 -25.04 -1.91 54.14
CA ALA A 16 -25.02 -2.46 52.80
C ALA A 16 -23.72 -2.00 52.09
N SER A 17 -22.76 -2.90 51.96
CA SER A 17 -21.58 -2.68 51.11
C SER A 17 -22.04 -2.77 49.66
N ASN A 18 -22.18 -1.60 49.01
CA ASN A 18 -22.28 -1.50 47.56
C ASN A 18 -20.91 -1.85 46.93
N GLY A 19 -20.69 -3.14 46.71
CA GLY A 19 -19.63 -3.63 45.86
C GLY A 19 -19.98 -3.38 44.40
N THR A 20 -19.58 -2.22 43.85
CA THR A 20 -19.56 -2.00 42.41
C THR A 20 -18.45 -2.86 41.83
N SER A 21 -18.81 -4.05 41.36
CA SER A 21 -17.93 -4.85 40.50
C SER A 21 -17.72 -4.09 39.20
N GLN A 22 -16.59 -3.39 39.11
CA GLN A 22 -16.09 -2.90 37.83
C GLN A 22 -15.85 -4.13 36.96
N GLY A 23 -16.74 -4.37 36.01
CA GLY A 23 -16.55 -5.37 34.98
C GLY A 23 -15.24 -5.06 34.24
N GLN A 24 -14.24 -5.88 34.44
CA GLN A 24 -13.01 -5.80 33.66
C GLN A 24 -13.37 -5.96 32.18
N SER A 25 -13.07 -4.94 31.39
CA SER A 25 -13.23 -5.01 29.93
C SER A 25 -12.49 -6.24 29.42
N THR A 26 -13.22 -7.17 28.82
CA THR A 26 -12.64 -8.38 28.19
C THR A 26 -12.02 -8.09 26.84
N THR A 27 -11.97 -6.82 26.43
CA THR A 27 -11.34 -6.40 25.17
C THR A 27 -9.84 -6.68 25.24
N PRO A 28 -9.29 -7.50 24.31
CA PRO A 28 -7.85 -7.74 24.26
C PRO A 28 -7.07 -6.42 24.17
N ALA A 29 -5.93 -6.33 24.84
CA ALA A 29 -5.09 -5.13 24.89
C ALA A 29 -4.78 -4.56 23.49
N LEU A 30 -4.74 -5.41 22.46
CA LEU A 30 -4.53 -5.03 21.06
C LEU A 30 -5.60 -4.07 20.51
N PHE A 31 -6.83 -4.09 21.07
CA PHE A 31 -7.94 -3.24 20.63
C PHE A 31 -8.20 -2.04 21.55
N THR A 32 -7.34 -1.81 22.53
CA THR A 32 -7.49 -0.69 23.47
C THR A 32 -6.78 0.57 23.02
N SER A 33 -5.93 0.51 21.99
CA SER A 33 -5.24 1.65 21.39
C SER A 33 -5.69 1.88 19.94
N PRO A 34 -5.65 3.13 19.43
CA PRO A 34 -5.91 3.39 18.02
C PRO A 34 -4.95 2.61 17.10
N TYR A 35 -5.46 2.17 15.95
CA TYR A 35 -4.63 1.54 14.93
C TYR A 35 -3.55 2.49 14.43
N ASN A 36 -2.29 2.04 14.42
CA ASN A 36 -1.17 2.78 13.83
C ASN A 36 -0.63 2.00 12.61
N PRO A 37 -0.88 2.48 11.38
CA PRO A 37 -0.48 1.80 10.16
C PRO A 37 1.04 1.57 10.08
N ALA A 38 1.85 2.52 10.50
CA ALA A 38 3.30 2.43 10.45
C ALA A 38 3.89 1.21 11.22
N ASN A 39 3.15 0.70 12.20
CA ASN A 39 3.59 -0.47 12.97
C ASN A 39 3.26 -1.82 12.30
N HIS A 40 2.45 -1.82 11.23
CA HIS A 40 1.83 -3.05 10.74
C HIS A 40 1.91 -3.21 9.22
N GLU A 41 1.67 -2.15 8.44
CA GLU A 41 1.40 -2.27 7.01
C GLU A 41 2.58 -2.80 6.21
N ASP A 42 3.78 -2.28 6.41
CA ASP A 42 4.98 -2.75 5.70
C ASP A 42 5.23 -4.25 5.94
N ARG A 43 5.12 -4.70 7.19
CA ARG A 43 5.30 -6.11 7.54
C ARG A 43 4.22 -6.99 6.91
N ILE A 44 2.98 -6.53 6.87
CA ILE A 44 1.87 -7.28 6.26
C ILE A 44 2.08 -7.36 4.75
N TYR A 45 2.46 -6.28 4.11
CA TYR A 45 2.69 -6.27 2.66
C TYR A 45 3.86 -7.19 2.28
N GLN A 46 4.97 -7.15 3.02
CA GLN A 46 6.09 -8.07 2.84
C GLN A 46 5.68 -9.53 2.99
N LEU A 47 4.80 -9.85 3.94
CA LEU A 47 4.25 -11.20 4.10
C LEU A 47 3.44 -11.63 2.87
N TRP A 48 2.64 -10.72 2.30
CA TRP A 48 1.88 -11.01 1.09
C TRP A 48 2.78 -11.22 -0.13
N GLU A 49 3.78 -10.36 -0.36
CA GLU A 49 4.77 -10.56 -1.42
C GLU A 49 5.50 -11.89 -1.27
N ALA A 50 6.00 -12.18 -0.06
CA ALA A 50 6.73 -13.41 0.23
C ALA A 50 5.89 -14.69 0.05
N SER A 51 4.56 -14.61 0.19
CA SER A 51 3.66 -15.72 -0.08
C SER A 51 3.67 -16.17 -1.55
N GLY A 52 4.04 -15.26 -2.47
CA GLY A 52 4.01 -15.49 -3.90
C GLY A 52 2.61 -15.50 -4.52
N TYR A 53 1.54 -15.26 -3.75
CA TYR A 53 0.15 -15.40 -4.20
C TYR A 53 -0.33 -14.26 -5.10
N PHE A 54 0.46 -13.24 -5.33
CA PHE A 54 0.18 -12.25 -6.38
C PHE A 54 0.38 -12.84 -7.79
N ASN A 55 1.26 -13.84 -7.92
CA ASN A 55 1.38 -14.64 -9.13
C ASN A 55 0.27 -15.73 -9.15
N PRO A 56 -0.58 -15.75 -10.20
CA PRO A 56 -1.69 -16.69 -10.29
C PRO A 56 -1.26 -18.16 -10.37
N ASP A 57 -0.03 -18.44 -10.80
CA ASP A 57 0.48 -19.82 -10.91
C ASP A 57 0.80 -20.44 -9.53
N ASN A 58 0.93 -19.60 -8.49
CA ASN A 58 1.19 -20.04 -7.11
C ASN A 58 -0.10 -20.14 -6.28
N LEU A 59 -1.25 -19.75 -6.82
CA LEU A 59 -2.51 -19.80 -6.09
C LEU A 59 -2.96 -21.25 -5.85
N PRO A 60 -3.45 -21.59 -4.65
CA PRO A 60 -3.90 -22.95 -4.34
C PRO A 60 -5.17 -23.33 -5.09
N GLY A 61 -5.36 -24.64 -5.27
CA GLY A 61 -6.54 -25.23 -5.91
C GLY A 61 -6.44 -25.25 -7.43
N ASP A 62 -7.42 -25.93 -8.06
CA ASP A 62 -7.54 -26.00 -9.51
C ASP A 62 -8.28 -24.78 -10.04
N ARG A 63 -7.51 -23.80 -10.54
CA ARG A 63 -8.03 -22.53 -11.05
C ARG A 63 -7.89 -22.49 -12.57
N THR A 64 -8.98 -22.69 -13.27
CA THR A 64 -9.02 -22.80 -14.73
C THR A 64 -9.58 -21.56 -15.41
N GLU A 65 -10.47 -20.80 -14.75
CA GLU A 65 -11.07 -19.59 -15.33
C GLU A 65 -10.11 -18.40 -15.22
N PRO A 66 -9.61 -17.84 -16.34
CA PRO A 66 -8.68 -16.73 -16.30
C PRO A 66 -9.40 -15.40 -16.04
N PHE A 67 -8.72 -14.50 -15.33
CA PHE A 67 -9.08 -13.09 -15.20
C PHE A 67 -7.80 -12.24 -15.20
N ALA A 68 -7.74 -11.21 -16.02
CA ALA A 68 -6.54 -10.39 -16.14
C ALA A 68 -6.89 -8.89 -16.16
N ILE A 69 -6.10 -8.09 -15.45
CA ILE A 69 -6.08 -6.62 -15.55
C ILE A 69 -4.67 -6.19 -15.94
N VAL A 70 -4.57 -5.25 -16.86
CA VAL A 70 -3.33 -4.51 -17.13
C VAL A 70 -3.45 -3.15 -16.45
N MET A 71 -2.52 -2.86 -15.55
CA MET A 71 -2.47 -1.55 -14.90
C MET A 71 -2.14 -0.48 -15.95
N PRO A 72 -2.92 0.60 -16.08
CA PRO A 72 -2.47 1.77 -16.82
C PRO A 72 -1.13 2.23 -16.25
N PRO A 73 -0.04 2.21 -17.05
CA PRO A 73 1.30 2.43 -16.50
C PRO A 73 1.47 3.90 -16.09
N PRO A 74 1.65 4.21 -14.80
CA PRO A 74 1.89 5.58 -14.37
C PRO A 74 3.22 6.13 -14.91
N ASN A 75 3.28 7.46 -15.13
CA ASN A 75 4.49 8.15 -15.56
C ASN A 75 5.53 8.19 -14.45
N ALA A 76 6.74 7.69 -14.73
CA ALA A 76 7.86 7.66 -13.79
C ALA A 76 8.60 9.01 -13.72
N ASN A 77 7.89 10.10 -13.47
CA ASN A 77 8.42 11.46 -13.46
C ASN A 77 8.06 12.28 -12.21
N GLY A 78 7.47 11.62 -11.20
CA GLY A 78 7.12 12.25 -9.92
C GLY A 78 6.27 11.36 -9.03
N SER A 79 5.74 11.97 -7.96
CA SER A 79 4.84 11.29 -7.02
C SER A 79 3.49 10.97 -7.65
N LEU A 80 2.91 9.86 -7.23
CA LEU A 80 1.53 9.56 -7.53
C LEU A 80 0.59 10.53 -6.80
N HIS A 81 -0.59 10.76 -7.35
CA HIS A 81 -1.63 11.60 -6.79
C HIS A 81 -2.92 10.81 -6.52
N ALA A 82 -3.92 11.44 -5.90
CA ALA A 82 -5.17 10.78 -5.51
C ALA A 82 -5.87 10.03 -6.67
N GLY A 83 -5.77 10.52 -7.91
CA GLY A 83 -6.31 9.83 -9.09
C GLY A 83 -5.65 8.48 -9.33
N HIS A 84 -4.33 8.38 -9.12
CA HIS A 84 -3.61 7.11 -9.19
C HIS A 84 -4.05 6.16 -8.06
N ALA A 85 -4.17 6.67 -6.83
CA ALA A 85 -4.65 5.86 -5.71
C ALA A 85 -6.05 5.31 -5.98
N LEU A 86 -6.94 6.11 -6.57
CA LEU A 86 -8.30 5.69 -6.93
C LEU A 86 -8.29 4.51 -7.90
N PHE A 87 -7.60 4.62 -9.05
CA PHE A 87 -7.64 3.53 -10.04
C PHE A 87 -6.93 2.27 -9.54
N VAL A 88 -5.81 2.41 -8.81
CA VAL A 88 -5.11 1.28 -8.19
C VAL A 88 -6.04 0.56 -7.22
N THR A 89 -6.72 1.29 -6.33
CA THR A 89 -7.64 0.71 -5.35
C THR A 89 -8.81 0.00 -6.03
N VAL A 90 -9.44 0.60 -7.04
CA VAL A 90 -10.55 -0.03 -7.76
C VAL A 90 -10.12 -1.32 -8.45
N GLN A 91 -8.97 -1.31 -9.13
CA GLN A 91 -8.44 -2.50 -9.78
C GLN A 91 -8.07 -3.59 -8.76
N ASP A 92 -7.48 -3.21 -7.62
CA ASP A 92 -7.14 -4.17 -6.56
C ASP A 92 -8.38 -4.84 -5.94
N ILE A 93 -9.46 -4.09 -5.73
CA ILE A 93 -10.75 -4.64 -5.28
C ILE A 93 -11.26 -5.69 -6.27
N MET A 94 -11.25 -5.39 -7.57
CA MET A 94 -11.66 -6.33 -8.62
C MET A 94 -10.79 -7.60 -8.61
N MET A 95 -9.47 -7.43 -8.51
CA MET A 95 -8.52 -8.55 -8.47
C MET A 95 -8.75 -9.46 -7.27
N ARG A 96 -8.90 -8.88 -6.08
CA ARG A 96 -9.17 -9.64 -4.85
C ARG A 96 -10.50 -10.36 -4.92
N TYR A 97 -11.54 -9.71 -5.42
CA TYR A 97 -12.86 -10.31 -5.61
C TYR A 97 -12.80 -11.53 -6.54
N GLU A 98 -12.16 -11.42 -7.70
CA GLU A 98 -12.06 -12.52 -8.65
C GLU A 98 -11.17 -13.67 -8.13
N ARG A 99 -10.11 -13.37 -7.36
CA ARG A 99 -9.33 -14.40 -6.64
C ARG A 99 -10.17 -15.15 -5.61
N MET A 100 -11.02 -14.45 -4.85
CA MET A 100 -11.93 -15.08 -3.87
C MET A 100 -12.98 -15.95 -4.56
N LYS A 101 -13.40 -15.64 -5.79
CA LYS A 101 -14.25 -16.50 -6.61
C LYS A 101 -13.56 -17.74 -7.17
N GLY A 102 -12.26 -17.90 -6.92
CA GLY A 102 -11.49 -19.05 -7.38
C GLY A 102 -10.89 -18.91 -8.78
N LYS A 103 -10.94 -17.73 -9.40
CA LYS A 103 -10.34 -17.53 -10.73
C LYS A 103 -8.81 -17.50 -10.70
N LYS A 104 -8.19 -17.86 -11.83
CA LYS A 104 -6.76 -17.68 -12.07
C LYS A 104 -6.53 -16.21 -12.45
N ALA A 105 -6.43 -15.34 -11.44
CA ALA A 105 -6.46 -13.89 -11.62
C ALA A 105 -5.06 -13.29 -11.57
N VAL A 106 -4.67 -12.53 -12.60
CA VAL A 106 -3.39 -11.82 -12.71
C VAL A 106 -3.57 -10.32 -12.94
N TRP A 107 -2.81 -9.53 -12.22
CA TRP A 107 -2.73 -8.09 -12.40
C TRP A 107 -1.32 -7.70 -12.80
N PHE A 108 -1.17 -7.20 -14.02
CA PHE A 108 0.12 -6.79 -14.59
C PHE A 108 0.43 -5.35 -14.21
N PRO A 109 1.44 -5.08 -13.37
CA PRO A 109 1.90 -3.72 -13.13
C PRO A 109 2.78 -3.23 -14.28
N GLY A 110 2.82 -1.91 -14.46
CA GLY A 110 3.67 -1.26 -15.43
C GLY A 110 4.09 0.13 -15.00
N ALA A 111 5.11 0.67 -15.69
CA ALA A 111 5.56 2.05 -15.56
C ALA A 111 5.88 2.62 -16.94
N ASP A 112 5.58 3.90 -17.12
CA ASP A 112 5.92 4.65 -18.33
C ASP A 112 7.05 5.65 -18.06
N HIS A 113 8.05 5.71 -18.93
CA HIS A 113 9.09 6.72 -18.89
C HIS A 113 8.60 8.12 -19.32
N ALA A 114 7.43 8.20 -19.94
CA ALA A 114 6.74 9.42 -20.37
C ALA A 114 7.57 10.39 -21.25
N GLY A 115 8.67 9.93 -21.81
CA GLY A 115 9.48 10.61 -22.83
C GLY A 115 9.63 12.13 -22.64
N PHE A 116 8.94 12.90 -23.50
CA PHE A 116 8.99 14.36 -23.51
C PHE A 116 8.53 14.99 -22.18
N GLU A 117 7.49 14.46 -21.54
CA GLU A 117 7.00 15.01 -20.28
C GLU A 117 8.04 14.90 -19.17
N THR A 118 8.73 13.77 -19.08
CA THR A 118 9.81 13.56 -18.12
C THR A 118 10.98 14.50 -18.38
N GLN A 119 11.33 14.72 -19.64
CA GLN A 119 12.35 15.69 -20.00
C GLN A 119 11.98 17.09 -19.52
N VAL A 120 10.75 17.54 -19.75
CA VAL A 120 10.28 18.87 -19.29
C VAL A 120 10.34 18.98 -17.76
N VAL A 121 9.95 17.93 -17.05
CA VAL A 121 10.02 17.91 -15.57
C VAL A 121 11.48 18.00 -15.11
N TYR A 122 12.38 17.26 -15.77
CA TYR A 122 13.80 17.27 -15.45
C TYR A 122 14.47 18.61 -15.76
N GLU A 123 14.16 19.24 -16.88
CA GLU A 123 14.67 20.57 -17.23
C GLU A 123 14.27 21.63 -16.20
N LYS A 124 13.02 21.59 -15.70
CA LYS A 124 12.59 22.47 -14.60
C LYS A 124 13.35 22.20 -13.28
N LYS A 125 13.80 20.97 -13.06
CA LYS A 125 14.67 20.65 -11.92
C LYS A 125 16.06 21.28 -12.13
N LEU A 126 16.66 21.14 -13.32
CA LEU A 126 17.93 21.76 -13.66
C LEU A 126 17.89 23.29 -13.47
N GLU A 127 16.85 23.95 -13.94
CA GLU A 127 16.65 25.40 -13.78
C GLU A 127 16.65 25.82 -12.29
N LYS A 128 15.99 25.05 -11.43
CA LYS A 128 16.00 25.32 -9.97
C LYS A 128 17.39 25.13 -9.35
N GLU A 129 18.23 24.29 -9.93
CA GLU A 129 19.61 24.06 -9.53
C GLU A 129 20.59 25.06 -10.17
N GLY A 130 20.09 26.01 -10.97
CA GLY A 130 20.93 26.97 -11.72
C GLY A 130 21.68 26.36 -12.88
N ARG A 131 21.25 25.20 -13.37
CA ARG A 131 21.82 24.45 -14.50
C ARG A 131 20.92 24.56 -15.73
N SER A 132 21.48 24.29 -16.89
CA SER A 132 20.75 24.29 -18.16
C SER A 132 21.15 23.09 -19.02
N ARG A 133 20.18 22.47 -19.71
CA ARG A 133 20.45 21.42 -20.70
C ARG A 133 21.45 21.84 -21.79
N PHE A 134 21.54 23.14 -22.09
CA PHE A 134 22.48 23.68 -23.09
C PHE A 134 23.94 23.73 -22.61
N GLN A 135 24.20 23.42 -21.34
CA GLN A 135 25.53 23.30 -20.73
C GLN A 135 26.04 21.87 -20.68
N MET A 136 25.27 20.93 -21.25
CA MET A 136 25.53 19.50 -21.21
C MET A 136 25.55 18.90 -22.61
N THR A 137 26.30 17.82 -22.78
CA THR A 137 26.18 16.98 -23.97
C THR A 137 24.86 16.23 -24.00
N ARG A 138 24.47 15.71 -25.14
CA ARG A 138 23.27 14.88 -25.27
C ARG A 138 23.35 13.62 -24.44
N GLU A 139 24.50 13.00 -24.37
CA GLU A 139 24.81 11.78 -23.64
C GLU A 139 24.70 12.00 -22.13
N GLU A 140 25.25 13.10 -21.62
CA GLU A 140 25.15 13.49 -20.21
C GLU A 140 23.68 13.76 -19.81
N LEU A 141 22.97 14.54 -20.61
CA LEU A 141 21.57 14.84 -20.37
C LEU A 141 20.72 13.55 -20.36
N TYR A 142 20.96 12.65 -21.32
CA TYR A 142 20.27 11.37 -21.39
C TYR A 142 20.52 10.52 -20.13
N ALA A 143 21.78 10.42 -19.71
CA ALA A 143 22.15 9.64 -18.53
C ALA A 143 21.48 10.19 -17.26
N GLU A 144 21.47 11.52 -17.07
CA GLU A 144 20.83 12.15 -15.92
C GLU A 144 19.30 11.99 -15.93
N ILE A 145 18.65 12.13 -17.09
CA ILE A 145 17.20 11.90 -17.22
C ILE A 145 16.85 10.43 -16.96
N LEU A 146 17.67 9.49 -17.44
CA LEU A 146 17.46 8.07 -17.20
C LEU A 146 17.55 7.75 -15.70
N ASP A 147 18.58 8.23 -15.02
CA ASP A 147 18.73 8.03 -13.56
C ASP A 147 17.55 8.65 -12.79
N PHE A 148 17.17 9.88 -13.14
CA PHE A 148 15.98 10.53 -12.59
C PHE A 148 14.72 9.68 -12.78
N THR A 149 14.50 9.12 -13.97
CA THR A 149 13.34 8.30 -14.29
C THR A 149 13.35 6.99 -13.52
N LEU A 150 14.49 6.32 -13.42
CA LEU A 150 14.61 5.06 -12.66
C LEU A 150 14.38 5.29 -11.16
N SER A 151 14.89 6.38 -10.62
CA SER A 151 14.66 6.76 -9.21
C SER A 151 13.18 7.03 -8.95
N ASN A 152 12.50 7.78 -9.83
CA ASN A 152 11.07 8.03 -9.70
C ASN A 152 10.24 6.77 -9.89
N LYS A 153 10.62 5.87 -10.82
CA LYS A 153 9.97 4.56 -10.98
C LYS A 153 10.00 3.77 -9.68
N SER A 154 11.16 3.65 -9.05
CA SER A 154 11.31 2.94 -7.77
C SER A 154 10.45 3.56 -6.67
N PHE A 155 10.44 4.89 -6.56
CA PHE A 155 9.62 5.62 -5.61
C PHE A 155 8.12 5.39 -5.84
N MET A 156 7.66 5.50 -7.09
CA MET A 156 6.27 5.26 -7.49
C MET A 156 5.81 3.84 -7.20
N GLU A 157 6.64 2.83 -7.50
CA GLU A 157 6.35 1.43 -7.16
C GLU A 157 6.23 1.22 -5.65
N GLY A 158 7.06 1.91 -4.86
CA GLY A 158 6.93 1.95 -3.40
C GLY A 158 5.58 2.52 -2.95
N GLN A 159 5.11 3.60 -3.58
CA GLN A 159 3.79 4.17 -3.28
C GLN A 159 2.64 3.19 -3.63
N ILE A 160 2.74 2.47 -4.74
CA ILE A 160 1.75 1.44 -5.12
C ILE A 160 1.75 0.30 -4.10
N ARG A 161 2.92 -0.13 -3.61
CA ARG A 161 3.03 -1.12 -2.53
C ARG A 161 2.41 -0.62 -1.22
N SER A 162 2.64 0.64 -0.87
CA SER A 162 2.05 1.26 0.32
C SER A 162 0.52 1.35 0.26
N LEU A 163 -0.08 1.37 -0.94
CA LEU A 163 -1.52 1.23 -1.14
C LEU A 163 -2.02 -0.21 -0.95
N GLY A 164 -1.13 -1.18 -0.75
CA GLY A 164 -1.47 -2.58 -0.61
C GLY A 164 -1.82 -3.29 -1.91
N ALA A 165 -1.39 -2.76 -3.07
CA ALA A 165 -1.71 -3.30 -4.38
C ALA A 165 -1.21 -4.74 -4.56
N SER A 166 -2.11 -5.66 -4.92
CA SER A 166 -1.82 -7.09 -5.05
C SER A 166 -1.45 -7.50 -6.49
N CYS A 167 -0.68 -6.66 -7.19
CA CYS A 167 -0.21 -6.93 -8.53
C CYS A 167 0.99 -7.89 -8.55
N ASP A 168 1.17 -8.59 -9.66
CA ASP A 168 2.28 -9.54 -9.86
C ASP A 168 3.55 -8.80 -10.28
N TRP A 169 4.36 -8.40 -9.31
CA TRP A 169 5.60 -7.68 -9.53
C TRP A 169 6.64 -8.46 -10.35
N SER A 170 6.55 -9.79 -10.41
CA SER A 170 7.43 -10.61 -11.25
C SER A 170 7.17 -10.42 -12.75
N ARG A 171 6.03 -9.85 -13.10
CA ARG A 171 5.59 -9.54 -14.47
C ARG A 171 5.52 -8.03 -14.75
N ALA A 172 6.14 -7.21 -13.90
CA ALA A 172 6.23 -5.78 -14.12
C ALA A 172 6.94 -5.46 -15.45
N LEU A 173 6.43 -4.47 -16.17
CA LEU A 173 7.03 -3.97 -17.41
C LEU A 173 7.27 -2.47 -17.30
N PHE A 174 8.40 -2.05 -17.86
CA PHE A 174 8.75 -0.65 -18.01
C PHE A 174 8.97 -0.33 -19.50
N THR A 175 8.52 0.82 -19.94
CA THR A 175 8.58 1.18 -21.37
C THR A 175 10.01 1.33 -21.91
N LEU A 176 11.02 1.46 -21.03
CA LEU A 176 12.45 1.43 -21.42
C LEU A 176 13.11 0.06 -21.23
N ASP A 177 12.39 -1.00 -20.89
CA ASP A 177 12.96 -2.34 -20.88
C ASP A 177 13.44 -2.73 -22.27
N ASP A 178 14.56 -3.44 -22.36
CA ASP A 178 15.18 -3.80 -23.65
C ASP A 178 14.24 -4.59 -24.56
N ARG A 179 13.42 -5.44 -23.97
CA ARG A 179 12.39 -6.19 -24.69
C ARG A 179 11.36 -5.25 -25.34
N VAL A 180 10.93 -4.21 -24.61
CA VAL A 180 9.94 -3.24 -25.11
C VAL A 180 10.57 -2.37 -26.19
N LYS A 181 11.78 -1.87 -25.96
CA LYS A 181 12.56 -1.10 -26.95
C LYS A 181 12.74 -1.90 -28.24
N LYS A 182 13.12 -3.19 -28.13
CA LYS A 182 13.27 -4.05 -29.29
C LYS A 182 11.97 -4.17 -30.09
N ILE A 183 10.82 -4.37 -29.46
CA ILE A 183 9.53 -4.45 -30.15
C ILE A 183 9.25 -3.15 -30.93
N VAL A 184 9.55 -1.99 -30.33
CA VAL A 184 9.39 -0.69 -31.01
C VAL A 184 10.27 -0.63 -32.25
N TYR A 185 11.57 -0.94 -32.13
CA TYR A 185 12.51 -0.89 -33.26
C TYR A 185 12.19 -1.93 -34.34
N ASP A 186 11.67 -3.10 -33.97
CA ASP A 186 11.29 -4.13 -34.95
C ASP A 186 10.00 -3.75 -35.72
N THR A 187 9.20 -2.81 -35.17
CA THR A 187 7.93 -2.38 -35.78
C THR A 187 8.12 -1.21 -36.74
N PHE A 188 9.14 -0.38 -36.53
CA PHE A 188 9.48 0.79 -37.37
C PHE A 188 10.70 0.52 -38.27
#